data_082d5aec5bbd37730b3e67aa23a3657a
#
_entry.id   082d5aec5bbd37730b3e67aa23a3657a
#
_cell.length_a   1.000
_cell.length_b   1.000
_cell.length_c   1.000
_cell.angle_alpha   90.00
_cell.angle_beta   90.00
_cell.angle_gamma   90.00
#
_symmetry.space_group_name_H-M   'P 1'
#
loop_
_entity.id
_entity.type
_entity.pdbx_description
1 polymer ?
#
loop_
_entity_poly.entity_id
_entity_poly.type
_entity_poly.pdbx_seq_one_letter_code
_entity_poly.pdbx_strand_id
1 'polypeptide(L)'
;CAFAENSNMMEKLTRREEELMRCFWEHGPLFVRELVALSPDPKPHFNTLSTMVRALEAKGYVAHNSFGSTYQYYPVVSEEEFSRSTLGSVISRYFENSYLGAVSALVEEEKISLGELRSLIDRIENQNR
;
A
#
# COMPACT_ATOMS: atom_id res chain seq x y z
N CYS A 1 -14.84 -18.15 -5.77
CA CYS A 1 -15.68 -17.63 -4.75
C CYS A 1 -15.18 -16.28 -4.26
N ALA A 2 -16.00 -15.65 -3.45
CA ALA A 2 -15.73 -14.29 -3.01
C ALA A 2 -14.41 -14.17 -2.25
N PHE A 3 -13.94 -15.26 -1.67
CA PHE A 3 -12.70 -15.20 -0.89
C PHE A 3 -11.46 -14.93 -1.72
N ALA A 4 -11.41 -15.51 -2.90
CA ALA A 4 -10.24 -15.29 -3.76
C ALA A 4 -10.17 -13.83 -4.16
N GLU A 5 -11.31 -13.22 -4.38
CA GLU A 5 -11.36 -11.82 -4.72
C GLU A 5 -10.97 -10.96 -3.53
N ASN A 6 -11.47 -11.32 -2.34
CA ASN A 6 -11.20 -10.54 -1.16
C ASN A 6 -9.74 -10.57 -0.74
N SER A 7 -9.04 -11.67 -1.02
CA SER A 7 -7.64 -11.75 -0.65
C SER A 7 -6.78 -10.77 -1.42
N ASN A 8 -7.27 -10.30 -2.58
CA ASN A 8 -6.56 -9.33 -3.38
C ASN A 8 -7.07 -7.91 -3.17
N MET A 9 -8.11 -7.78 -2.37
CA MET A 9 -8.76 -6.49 -2.17
C MET A 9 -8.60 -6.06 -0.73
N MET A 10 -7.52 -5.35 -0.47
CA MET A 10 -7.31 -4.75 0.83
C MET A 10 -8.34 -3.66 1.03
N GLU A 11 -8.72 -3.43 2.28
CA GLU A 11 -9.63 -2.34 2.56
C GLU A 11 -9.02 -1.03 2.12
N LYS A 12 -9.86 -0.17 1.59
CA LYS A 12 -9.40 1.10 1.07
C LYS A 12 -8.97 2.00 2.19
N LEU A 13 -7.85 2.67 2.00
CA LEU A 13 -7.34 3.64 2.96
C LEU A 13 -7.76 5.04 2.57
N THR A 14 -8.02 5.85 3.59
CA THR A 14 -8.17 7.28 3.36
C THR A 14 -6.80 7.87 3.05
N ARG A 15 -6.77 9.09 2.52
CA ARG A 15 -5.52 9.75 2.19
C ARG A 15 -4.62 9.88 3.42
N ARG A 16 -5.19 10.22 4.56
CA ARG A 16 -4.42 10.39 5.78
C ARG A 16 -3.88 9.06 6.30
N GLU A 17 -4.66 8.00 6.13
CA GLU A 17 -4.19 6.67 6.49
C GLU A 17 -3.03 6.25 5.62
N GLU A 18 -3.05 6.58 4.33
CA GLU A 18 -1.93 6.29 3.46
C GLU A 18 -0.68 7.04 3.87
N GLU A 19 -0.84 8.30 4.31
CA GLU A 19 0.29 9.08 4.79
C GLU A 19 0.91 8.43 6.03
N LEU A 20 0.07 7.92 6.92
CA LEU A 20 0.57 7.21 8.09
C LEU A 20 1.30 5.94 7.69
N MET A 21 0.76 5.19 6.73
CA MET A 21 1.43 3.98 6.27
C MET A 21 2.78 4.28 5.67
N ARG A 22 2.91 5.41 4.95
CA ARG A 22 4.22 5.80 4.43
C ARG A 22 5.24 6.01 5.53
N CYS A 23 4.81 6.59 6.65
CA CYS A 23 5.71 6.74 7.80
C CYS A 23 6.17 5.39 8.32
N PHE A 24 5.26 4.42 8.42
CA PHE A 24 5.63 3.09 8.85
C PHE A 24 6.58 2.40 7.86
N TRP A 25 6.31 2.53 6.57
CA TRP A 25 7.17 1.90 5.57
C TRP A 25 8.56 2.52 5.55
N GLU A 26 8.64 3.82 5.82
CA GLU A 26 9.90 4.53 5.78
C GLU A 26 10.72 4.33 7.05
N HIS A 27 10.07 4.33 8.21
CA HIS A 27 10.76 4.31 9.50
C HIS A 27 10.68 2.97 10.24
N GLY A 28 9.78 2.09 9.83
CA GLY A 28 9.57 0.82 10.53
C GLY A 28 8.64 1.00 11.73
N PRO A 29 8.83 0.20 12.78
CA PRO A 29 7.94 0.28 13.94
C PRO A 29 8.00 1.64 14.61
N LEU A 30 6.83 2.17 14.98
CA LEU A 30 6.72 3.51 15.56
C LEU A 30 5.69 3.52 16.68
N PHE A 31 5.96 4.33 17.70
CA PHE A 31 4.96 4.68 18.69
C PHE A 31 4.12 5.85 18.15
N VAL A 32 2.90 6.00 18.67
CA VAL A 32 2.03 7.10 18.19
C VAL A 32 2.67 8.46 18.44
N ARG A 33 3.37 8.63 19.57
CA ARG A 33 4.03 9.91 19.84
C ARG A 33 5.10 10.24 18.78
N GLU A 34 5.73 9.20 18.24
CA GLU A 34 6.72 9.41 17.17
C GLU A 34 6.03 9.84 15.87
N LEU A 35 4.85 9.30 15.60
CA LEU A 35 4.07 9.73 14.46
C LEU A 35 3.67 11.19 14.56
N VAL A 36 3.31 11.64 15.77
CA VAL A 36 3.02 13.05 16.00
C VAL A 36 4.24 13.90 15.69
N ALA A 37 5.41 13.47 16.17
CA ALA A 37 6.65 14.22 15.95
C ALA A 37 7.02 14.29 14.48
N LEU A 38 6.73 13.25 13.71
CA LEU A 38 7.05 13.21 12.29
C LEU A 38 6.05 13.95 11.42
N SER A 39 4.89 14.32 11.98
CA SER A 39 3.85 14.99 11.21
C SER A 39 4.18 16.45 10.99
N PRO A 40 3.75 17.04 9.85
CA PRO A 40 3.99 18.46 9.62
C PRO A 40 3.13 19.35 10.52
N ASP A 41 3.56 20.59 10.66
CA ASP A 41 2.78 21.56 11.44
C ASP A 41 1.55 22.01 10.65
N PRO A 42 0.44 22.28 11.33
CA PRO A 42 0.23 22.11 12.77
C PRO A 42 0.14 20.63 13.11
N LYS A 43 0.82 20.22 14.18
CA LYS A 43 0.88 18.82 14.55
C LYS A 43 -0.49 18.30 14.95
N PRO A 44 -0.86 17.10 14.51
CA PRO A 44 -2.14 16.49 14.90
C PRO A 44 -2.13 16.13 16.37
N HIS A 45 -3.32 16.08 16.93
CA HIS A 45 -3.47 15.66 18.31
C HIS A 45 -3.14 14.18 18.46
N PHE A 46 -2.49 13.83 19.57
CA PHE A 46 -2.14 12.43 19.84
C PHE A 46 -3.34 11.49 19.70
N ASN A 47 -4.49 11.89 20.28
CA ASN A 47 -5.69 11.04 20.23
C ASN A 47 -6.20 10.84 18.82
N THR A 48 -6.06 11.83 17.96
CA THR A 48 -6.46 11.71 16.56
C THR A 48 -5.65 10.65 15.85
N LEU A 49 -4.33 10.72 16.00
CA LEU A 49 -3.45 9.73 15.35
C LEU A 49 -3.64 8.35 15.97
N SER A 50 -3.85 8.28 17.27
CA SER A 50 -4.09 7.02 17.94
C SER A 50 -5.33 6.32 17.38
N THR A 51 -6.40 7.09 17.16
CA THR A 51 -7.62 6.55 16.58
C THR A 51 -7.38 6.06 15.15
N MET A 52 -6.62 6.84 14.37
CA MET A 52 -6.33 6.46 12.99
C MET A 52 -5.48 5.21 12.90
N VAL A 53 -4.50 5.07 13.78
CA VAL A 53 -3.64 3.89 13.79
C VAL A 53 -4.44 2.65 14.20
N ARG A 54 -5.36 2.80 15.16
CA ARG A 54 -6.22 1.69 15.53
C ARG A 54 -7.14 1.28 14.38
N ALA A 55 -7.57 2.26 13.58
CA ALA A 55 -8.36 1.96 12.39
C ALA A 55 -7.52 1.17 11.36
N LEU A 56 -6.24 1.55 11.22
CA LEU A 56 -5.34 0.81 10.35
C LEU A 56 -5.14 -0.62 10.83
N GLU A 57 -5.05 -0.80 12.14
CA GLU A 57 -4.91 -2.14 12.70
C GLU A 57 -6.16 -2.96 12.45
N ALA A 58 -7.32 -2.36 12.61
CA ALA A 58 -8.59 -3.04 12.34
C ALA A 58 -8.70 -3.46 10.87
N LYS A 59 -8.12 -2.69 9.97
CA LYS A 59 -8.11 -3.01 8.55
C LYS A 59 -7.04 -4.03 8.19
N GLY A 60 -6.17 -4.39 9.14
CA GLY A 60 -5.16 -5.40 8.90
C GLY A 60 -3.86 -4.88 8.31
N TYR A 61 -3.63 -3.58 8.34
CA TYR A 61 -2.42 -2.99 7.77
C TYR A 61 -1.27 -2.91 8.75
N VAL A 62 -1.57 -2.75 10.04
CA VAL A 62 -0.55 -2.69 11.06
C VAL A 62 -0.92 -3.61 12.23
N ALA A 63 0.06 -3.94 13.04
CA ALA A 63 -0.14 -4.66 14.30
C ALA A 63 0.70 -3.95 15.34
N HIS A 64 0.62 -4.39 16.60
CA HIS A 64 1.38 -3.72 17.63
C HIS A 64 1.99 -4.71 18.61
N ASN A 65 3.07 -4.27 19.23
CA ASN A 65 3.67 -4.93 20.39
C ASN A 65 3.49 -4.02 21.59
N SER A 66 3.22 -4.62 22.73
CA SER A 66 3.04 -3.86 23.97
C SER A 66 4.39 -3.62 24.62
N PHE A 67 4.62 -2.39 25.05
CA PHE A 67 5.80 -2.00 25.82
C PHE A 67 5.29 -1.25 27.05
N GLY A 68 5.06 -1.99 28.12
CA GLY A 68 4.42 -1.41 29.28
C GLY A 68 3.03 -0.94 28.95
N SER A 69 2.76 0.34 29.17
CA SER A 69 1.44 0.92 28.89
C SER A 69 1.35 1.51 27.47
N THR A 70 2.40 1.40 26.68
CA THR A 70 2.41 1.95 25.33
C THR A 70 2.49 0.83 24.30
N TYR A 71 2.03 1.15 23.09
CA TYR A 71 2.05 0.20 21.98
C TYR A 71 2.94 0.74 20.87
N GLN A 72 3.82 -0.12 20.40
CA GLN A 72 4.60 0.20 19.20
C GLN A 72 3.95 -0.52 18.04
N TYR A 73 3.53 0.24 17.04
CA TYR A 73 2.87 -0.31 15.87
C TYR A 73 3.89 -0.55 14.77
N TYR A 74 3.64 -1.56 13.95
CA TYR A 74 4.51 -1.88 12.83
C TYR A 74 3.66 -2.33 11.65
N PRO A 75 4.14 -2.12 10.41
CA PRO A 75 3.37 -2.50 9.23
C PRO A 75 3.40 -4.00 9.02
N VAL A 76 2.25 -4.60 8.74
CA VAL A 76 2.17 -6.00 8.35
C VAL A 76 1.90 -6.14 6.86
N VAL A 77 1.42 -5.08 6.21
CA VAL A 77 1.28 -5.02 4.76
C VAL A 77 2.44 -4.19 4.24
N SER A 78 3.24 -4.75 3.33
CA SER A 78 4.37 -4.01 2.76
C SER A 78 3.90 -2.98 1.75
N GLU A 79 4.76 -2.01 1.47
CA GLU A 79 4.47 -1.00 0.45
C GLU A 79 4.26 -1.66 -0.91
N GLU A 80 5.05 -2.68 -1.21
CA GLU A 80 4.93 -3.39 -2.46
C GLU A 80 3.57 -4.09 -2.58
N GLU A 81 3.14 -4.76 -1.51
CA GLU A 81 1.83 -5.41 -1.50
C GLU A 81 0.71 -4.40 -1.69
N PHE A 82 0.80 -3.27 -1.01
CA PHE A 82 -0.20 -2.23 -1.12
C PHE A 82 -0.26 -1.65 -2.53
N SER A 83 0.91 -1.40 -3.12
CA SER A 83 0.98 -0.83 -4.47
C SER A 83 0.37 -1.77 -5.50
N ARG A 84 0.68 -3.06 -5.38
CA ARG A 84 0.15 -4.06 -6.31
C ARG A 84 -1.37 -4.20 -6.17
N SER A 85 -1.86 -4.20 -4.94
CA SER A 85 -3.29 -4.30 -4.69
C SER A 85 -4.02 -3.06 -5.23
N THR A 86 -3.44 -1.89 -5.04
CA THR A 86 -4.03 -0.65 -5.54
C THR A 86 -4.08 -0.65 -7.05
N LEU A 87 -3.00 -1.07 -7.70
CA LEU A 87 -2.98 -1.16 -9.16
C LEU A 87 -4.06 -2.13 -9.65
N GLY A 88 -4.18 -3.28 -9.01
CA GLY A 88 -5.22 -4.24 -9.37
C GLY A 88 -6.61 -3.66 -9.25
N SER A 89 -6.86 -2.87 -8.22
CA SER A 89 -8.16 -2.22 -8.03
C SER A 89 -8.46 -1.23 -9.14
N VAL A 90 -7.45 -0.46 -9.55
CA VAL A 90 -7.59 0.50 -10.64
C VAL A 90 -7.94 -0.22 -11.94
N ILE A 91 -7.21 -1.28 -12.24
CA ILE A 91 -7.45 -2.02 -13.48
C ILE A 91 -8.83 -2.66 -13.46
N SER A 92 -9.22 -3.21 -12.32
CA SER A 92 -10.53 -3.82 -12.18
C SER A 92 -11.65 -2.80 -12.40
N ARG A 93 -11.48 -1.60 -11.83
CA ARG A 93 -12.52 -0.59 -11.86
C ARG A 93 -12.60 0.18 -13.18
N TYR A 94 -11.45 0.56 -13.71
CA TYR A 94 -11.42 1.49 -14.86
C TYR A 94 -11.14 0.81 -16.19
N PHE A 95 -10.60 -0.39 -16.17
CA PHE A 95 -10.29 -1.13 -17.39
C PHE A 95 -11.09 -2.43 -17.47
N GLU A 96 -12.10 -2.57 -16.63
CA GLU A 96 -12.99 -3.75 -16.64
C GLU A 96 -12.21 -5.05 -16.59
N ASN A 97 -11.18 -5.11 -15.75
CA ASN A 97 -10.29 -6.25 -15.60
C ASN A 97 -9.44 -6.57 -16.81
N SER A 98 -9.31 -5.63 -17.76
CA SER A 98 -8.44 -5.84 -18.91
C SER A 98 -7.04 -5.36 -18.57
N TYR A 99 -6.21 -6.27 -18.10
CA TYR A 99 -4.82 -5.94 -17.79
C TYR A 99 -4.04 -5.61 -19.05
N LEU A 100 -4.34 -6.32 -20.11
CA LEU A 100 -3.71 -6.04 -21.39
C LEU A 100 -4.10 -4.65 -21.89
N GLY A 101 -5.36 -4.25 -21.67
CA GLY A 101 -5.81 -2.92 -22.01
C GLY A 101 -5.05 -1.84 -21.29
N ALA A 102 -4.76 -2.07 -20.00
CA ALA A 102 -3.99 -1.12 -19.21
C ALA A 102 -2.56 -0.98 -19.74
N VAL A 103 -1.93 -2.10 -20.07
CA VAL A 103 -0.57 -2.09 -20.62
C VAL A 103 -0.57 -1.40 -21.99
N SER A 104 -1.57 -1.69 -22.81
CA SER A 104 -1.68 -1.07 -24.14
C SER A 104 -1.80 0.45 -24.02
N ALA A 105 -2.59 0.93 -23.07
CA ALA A 105 -2.73 2.37 -22.86
C ALA A 105 -1.39 3.01 -22.50
N LEU A 106 -0.62 2.37 -21.65
CA LEU A 106 0.69 2.89 -21.27
C LEU A 106 1.67 2.92 -22.44
N VAL A 107 1.60 1.91 -23.29
CA VAL A 107 2.46 1.86 -24.47
C VAL A 107 2.06 2.95 -25.46
N GLU A 108 0.76 3.13 -25.66
CA GLU A 108 0.27 4.14 -26.61
C GLU A 108 0.64 5.55 -26.17
N GLU A 109 0.71 5.78 -24.87
CA GLU A 109 1.13 7.08 -24.34
C GLU A 109 2.64 7.21 -24.23
N GLU A 110 3.36 6.22 -24.71
CA GLU A 110 4.82 6.21 -24.71
C GLU A 110 5.42 6.29 -23.30
N LYS A 111 4.67 5.79 -22.33
CA LYS A 111 5.17 5.68 -20.95
C LYS A 111 6.07 4.48 -20.75
N ILE A 112 5.94 3.49 -21.64
CA ILE A 112 6.77 2.30 -21.63
C ILE A 112 7.36 2.16 -23.04
N SER A 113 8.68 2.06 -23.10
CA SER A 113 9.36 1.92 -24.39
C SER A 113 9.35 0.46 -24.84
N LEU A 114 9.60 0.26 -26.13
CA LEU A 114 9.72 -1.09 -26.69
C LEU A 114 10.85 -1.87 -26.03
N GLY A 115 11.97 -1.18 -25.77
CA GLY A 115 13.10 -1.83 -25.09
C GLY A 115 12.75 -2.29 -23.69
N GLU A 116 12.00 -1.47 -22.96
CA GLU A 116 11.57 -1.85 -21.62
C GLU A 116 10.63 -3.04 -21.67
N LEU A 117 9.72 -3.08 -22.65
CA LEU A 117 8.83 -4.22 -22.81
C LEU A 117 9.59 -5.49 -23.13
N ARG A 118 10.58 -5.41 -23.99
CA ARG A 118 11.39 -6.58 -24.34
C ARG A 118 12.15 -7.08 -23.14
N SER A 119 12.71 -6.17 -22.33
CA SER A 119 13.41 -6.55 -21.11
C SER A 119 12.47 -7.27 -20.14
N LEU A 120 11.25 -6.79 -20.04
CA LEU A 120 10.27 -7.42 -19.16
C LEU A 120 9.92 -8.82 -19.66
N ILE A 121 9.71 -8.96 -20.96
CA ILE A 121 9.40 -10.26 -21.57
C ILE A 121 10.55 -11.24 -21.29
N ASP A 122 11.79 -10.78 -21.47
CA ASP A 122 12.95 -11.65 -21.23
C ASP A 122 13.00 -12.11 -19.79
N ARG A 123 12.70 -11.23 -18.85
CA ARG A 123 12.68 -11.61 -17.43
C ARG A 123 11.60 -12.64 -17.13
N ILE A 124 10.43 -12.49 -17.75
CA ILE A 124 9.33 -13.42 -17.56
C ILE A 124 9.72 -14.80 -18.11
N GLU A 125 10.31 -14.82 -19.28
CA GLU A 125 10.73 -16.08 -19.90
C GLU A 125 11.79 -16.77 -19.05
N ASN A 126 12.72 -16.01 -18.50
CA ASN A 126 13.76 -16.58 -17.65
C ASN A 126 13.20 -17.13 -16.35
N GLN A 127 12.17 -16.49 -15.81
CA GLN A 127 11.55 -16.98 -14.58
C GLN A 127 10.78 -18.27 -14.79
N ASN A 128 10.31 -18.49 -16.01
CA ASN A 128 9.51 -19.69 -16.31
C ASN A 128 10.33 -20.89 -16.71
N ARG A 129 11.66 -20.78 -16.66
CA ARG A 129 12.54 -21.91 -16.97
C ARG A 129 12.89 -22.75 -15.73
#